data_c572a07401a9377a31821b0bfd2da8b6
#
_entry.id   c572a07401a9377a31821b0bfd2da8b6
#
_cell.length_a   1.000
_cell.length_b   1.000
_cell.length_c   1.000
_cell.angle_alpha   90.00
_cell.angle_beta   90.00
_cell.angle_gamma   90.00
#
_symmetry.space_group_name_H-M   'P 1'
#
loop_
_entity.id
_entity.type
_entity.pdbx_description
1 polymer ?
#
loop_
_entity_poly.entity_id
_entity_poly.type
_entity_poly.pdbx_seq_one_letter_code
_entity_poly.pdbx_strand_id
1 'polypeptide(L)'
;LHFDNTNRFADFYFNGEKISGTKTSTKDVSGHMLRSKFDVTNLVKKSGKNVIAVLITDADQKKTRKAKDPYGVACSPSYLAGAGWDWMPYVPGRLAGITGNAYLVVTGDVVMEDPWVRSELPTLQKAELSVSTDIRNASSSPKEVVVSGVIQPGNISFSKDIRVEGGTTARLSINKDDIAQLVVDHPRLWWPNGYGDPNLYTCKLTCSVDGKVSDVKEMTFGIKKYEYKMVDNVVGYPVLTFFILSLIHISEPTRPRLI
;
A
#
# COMPACT_ATOMS: atom_id res chain seq x y z
N LEU A 1 15.48 -5.11 -2.94
CA LEU A 1 15.52 -4.93 -1.50
C LEU A 1 14.45 -3.93 -1.09
N HIS A 2 13.61 -4.31 -0.17
CA HIS A 2 12.49 -3.51 0.32
C HIS A 2 12.59 -3.29 1.82
N PHE A 3 12.15 -2.11 2.25
CA PHE A 3 11.89 -1.76 3.64
C PHE A 3 10.48 -1.17 3.72
N ASP A 4 9.60 -1.79 4.47
CA ASP A 4 8.20 -1.33 4.55
C ASP A 4 8.07 -0.04 5.32
N ASN A 5 8.93 0.18 6.28
CA ASN A 5 8.88 1.39 7.09
C ASN A 5 10.22 1.68 7.75
N THR A 6 10.75 2.86 7.49
CA THR A 6 11.96 3.38 8.14
C THR A 6 11.67 4.75 8.71
N ASN A 7 12.03 4.98 9.96
CA ASN A 7 11.87 6.23 10.66
C ASN A 7 13.22 6.70 11.20
N ARG A 8 13.75 7.86 10.85
CA ARG A 8 13.19 8.91 9.99
C ARG A 8 14.11 9.19 8.81
N PHE A 9 15.40 9.42 9.07
CA PHE A 9 16.45 9.61 8.08
C PHE A 9 17.29 8.37 8.03
N ALA A 10 17.47 7.80 6.86
CA ALA A 10 18.22 6.57 6.70
C ALA A 10 19.09 6.58 5.45
N ASP A 11 20.34 6.17 5.64
CA ASP A 11 21.21 5.78 4.55
C ASP A 11 21.32 4.26 4.50
N PHE A 12 21.10 3.72 3.31
CA PHE A 12 21.13 2.28 3.07
C PHE A 12 22.38 1.88 2.30
N TYR A 13 22.97 0.78 2.74
CA TYR A 13 24.16 0.18 2.12
C TYR A 13 23.91 -1.29 1.87
N PHE A 14 24.38 -1.79 0.73
CA PHE A 14 24.35 -3.19 0.38
C PHE A 14 25.75 -3.63 -0.06
N ASN A 15 26.31 -4.65 0.61
CA ASN A 15 27.68 -5.15 0.39
C ASN A 15 28.77 -4.04 0.39
N GLY A 16 28.59 -3.03 1.22
CA GLY A 16 29.52 -1.90 1.36
C GLY A 16 29.25 -0.70 0.43
N GLU A 17 28.36 -0.85 -0.54
CA GLU A 17 27.98 0.24 -1.43
C GLU A 17 26.73 0.97 -0.93
N LYS A 18 26.75 2.30 -0.98
CA LYS A 18 25.60 3.15 -0.67
C LYS A 18 24.56 3.05 -1.79
N ILE A 19 23.35 2.60 -1.47
CA ILE A 19 22.24 2.41 -2.41
C ILE A 19 21.15 3.48 -2.28
N SER A 20 21.14 4.30 -1.23
CA SER A 20 20.24 5.43 -1.05
C SER A 20 20.86 6.73 -1.51
N GLY A 21 20.06 7.69 -1.98
CA GLY A 21 20.55 9.01 -2.44
C GLY A 21 21.44 8.96 -3.68
N THR A 22 21.46 7.84 -4.41
CA THR A 22 22.21 7.68 -5.66
C THR A 22 21.40 8.15 -6.87
N LYS A 23 22.03 8.28 -8.05
CA LYS A 23 21.34 8.65 -9.29
C LYS A 23 20.22 7.69 -9.69
N THR A 24 20.26 6.45 -9.21
CA THR A 24 19.26 5.40 -9.43
C THR A 24 18.17 5.36 -8.35
N SER A 25 18.44 5.96 -7.20
CA SER A 25 17.49 6.11 -6.08
C SER A 25 17.22 7.59 -5.91
N THR A 26 16.09 8.06 -6.33
CA THR A 26 15.79 9.48 -6.55
C THR A 26 15.61 10.32 -5.29
N LYS A 27 15.75 9.76 -4.07
CA LYS A 27 15.58 10.55 -2.84
C LYS A 27 16.38 9.96 -1.67
N ASP A 28 16.97 10.83 -0.88
CA ASP A 28 17.33 10.52 0.49
C ASP A 28 16.08 10.03 1.23
N VAL A 29 16.22 8.91 1.94
CA VAL A 29 15.09 8.36 2.67
C VAL A 29 14.88 9.20 3.92
N SER A 30 13.86 10.03 3.86
CA SER A 30 13.55 11.00 4.89
C SER A 30 12.04 11.08 5.09
N GLY A 31 11.57 10.76 6.27
CA GLY A 31 10.15 10.84 6.63
C GLY A 31 9.68 9.75 7.59
N HIS A 32 8.37 9.74 7.82
CA HIS A 32 7.71 8.75 8.65
C HIS A 32 7.00 7.72 7.78
N MET A 33 7.05 6.45 8.15
CA MET A 33 6.32 5.38 7.48
C MET A 33 6.58 5.28 5.98
N LEU A 34 7.76 5.69 5.52
CA LEU A 34 8.10 5.62 4.12
C LEU A 34 8.60 4.23 3.75
N ARG A 35 8.00 3.68 2.71
CA ARG A 35 8.53 2.49 2.04
C ARG A 35 9.71 2.87 1.18
N SER A 36 10.75 2.06 1.23
CA SER A 36 11.94 2.22 0.40
C SER A 36 12.16 0.97 -0.42
N LYS A 37 12.56 1.15 -1.67
CA LYS A 37 12.79 0.09 -2.63
C LYS A 37 14.05 0.37 -3.40
N PHE A 38 14.97 -0.58 -3.43
CA PHE A 38 16.26 -0.47 -4.08
C PHE A 38 16.50 -1.65 -5.00
N ASP A 39 16.93 -1.37 -6.23
CA ASP A 39 17.46 -2.40 -7.11
C ASP A 39 18.91 -2.71 -6.69
N VAL A 40 19.12 -3.93 -6.26
CA VAL A 40 20.44 -4.43 -5.81
C VAL A 40 20.95 -5.58 -6.69
N THR A 41 20.33 -5.78 -7.87
CA THR A 41 20.59 -6.90 -8.77
C THR A 41 22.08 -7.08 -9.06
N ASN A 42 22.78 -5.98 -9.34
CA ASN A 42 24.20 -6.00 -9.68
C ASN A 42 25.13 -6.10 -8.44
N LEU A 43 24.58 -5.96 -7.24
CA LEU A 43 25.33 -5.97 -5.98
C LEU A 43 25.21 -7.31 -5.25
N VAL A 44 24.23 -8.14 -5.62
CA VAL A 44 23.99 -9.43 -4.99
C VAL A 44 25.11 -10.39 -5.30
N LYS A 45 25.75 -10.93 -4.27
CA LYS A 45 26.67 -12.06 -4.37
C LYS A 45 25.86 -13.34 -4.48
N LYS A 46 26.03 -14.08 -5.59
CA LYS A 46 25.34 -15.36 -5.84
C LYS A 46 25.79 -16.46 -4.87
N SER A 47 26.97 -16.31 -4.29
CA SER A 47 27.52 -17.22 -3.28
C SER A 47 28.09 -16.40 -2.11
N GLY A 48 27.99 -16.96 -0.89
CA GLY A 48 28.46 -16.32 0.32
C GLY A 48 27.43 -15.39 0.96
N LYS A 49 27.87 -14.56 1.89
CA LYS A 49 27.01 -13.66 2.65
C LYS A 49 26.82 -12.34 1.93
N ASN A 50 25.58 -11.89 1.84
CA ASN A 50 25.23 -10.52 1.52
C ASN A 50 24.99 -9.75 2.82
N VAL A 51 25.48 -8.53 2.89
CA VAL A 51 25.40 -7.68 4.08
C VAL A 51 24.61 -6.43 3.78
N ILE A 52 23.62 -6.15 4.61
CA ILE A 52 22.84 -4.92 4.58
C ILE A 52 23.27 -4.10 5.80
N ALA A 53 23.58 -2.83 5.58
CA ALA A 53 23.78 -1.88 6.66
C ALA A 53 22.85 -0.68 6.47
N VAL A 54 22.25 -0.22 7.56
CA VAL A 54 21.34 0.93 7.55
C VAL A 54 21.81 1.90 8.62
N LEU A 55 22.22 3.10 8.20
CA LEU A 55 22.56 4.18 9.11
C LEU A 55 21.31 5.03 9.36
N ILE A 56 20.77 4.94 10.56
CA ILE A 56 19.67 5.79 11.00
C ILE A 56 20.24 7.04 11.63
N THR A 57 19.89 8.18 11.07
CA THR A 57 20.30 9.48 11.58
C THR A 57 19.14 10.19 12.23
N ASP A 58 19.38 10.70 13.41
CA ASP A 58 18.42 11.52 14.15
C ASP A 58 18.20 12.87 13.47
N ALA A 59 17.00 13.42 13.61
CA ALA A 59 16.73 14.78 13.17
C ALA A 59 17.51 15.78 14.04
N ASP A 60 18.26 16.66 13.39
CA ASP A 60 18.91 17.77 14.08
C ASP A 60 17.87 18.77 14.59
N GLN A 61 17.49 18.60 15.85
CA GLN A 61 16.48 19.44 16.50
C GLN A 61 16.89 20.93 16.55
N LYS A 62 18.19 21.24 16.48
CA LYS A 62 18.67 22.62 16.52
C LYS A 62 18.41 23.39 15.23
N LYS A 63 18.48 22.71 14.07
CA LYS A 63 18.25 23.36 12.77
C LYS A 63 16.78 23.64 12.47
N THR A 64 15.90 22.98 13.15
CA THR A 64 14.46 22.94 12.86
C THR A 64 13.61 23.65 13.91
N ARG A 65 14.17 24.08 15.04
CA ARG A 65 13.56 25.03 15.95
C ARG A 65 13.59 26.45 15.35
N LYS A 66 12.93 26.62 14.24
CA LYS A 66 12.51 27.96 13.84
C LYS A 66 11.39 28.38 14.80
N ALA A 67 11.39 29.67 15.15
CA ALA A 67 10.46 30.27 16.10
C ALA A 67 8.94 30.01 15.85
N LYS A 68 8.59 29.34 14.76
CA LYS A 68 7.22 29.02 14.38
C LYS A 68 6.76 27.58 14.75
N ASP A 69 7.66 26.74 15.23
CA ASP A 69 7.32 25.41 15.74
C ASP A 69 7.79 25.30 17.20
N PRO A 70 7.02 25.86 18.16
CA PRO A 70 7.40 25.89 19.57
C PRO A 70 7.51 24.49 20.19
N TYR A 71 6.93 23.48 19.56
CA TYR A 71 6.90 22.13 20.08
C TYR A 71 7.93 21.20 19.43
N GLY A 72 8.62 21.64 18.39
CA GLY A 72 9.60 20.84 17.66
C GLY A 72 9.02 19.58 17.01
N VAL A 73 7.70 19.54 16.82
CA VAL A 73 6.98 18.35 16.29
C VAL A 73 7.39 18.06 14.86
N ALA A 74 7.57 19.08 14.04
CA ALA A 74 8.03 18.95 12.65
C ALA A 74 9.44 18.34 12.56
N CYS A 75 10.17 18.38 13.65
CA CYS A 75 11.57 18.00 13.76
C CYS A 75 11.77 16.74 14.58
N SER A 76 10.69 16.23 15.16
CA SER A 76 10.74 14.99 15.92
C SER A 76 11.24 13.86 15.02
N PRO A 77 12.26 13.12 15.44
CA PRO A 77 12.71 11.93 14.74
C PRO A 77 11.74 10.76 14.89
N SER A 78 10.71 10.93 15.68
CA SER A 78 9.75 9.90 16.03
C SER A 78 8.32 10.32 15.69
N TYR A 79 7.38 9.43 15.93
CA TYR A 79 5.96 9.75 15.86
C TYR A 79 5.56 10.81 16.89
N LEU A 80 4.44 11.47 16.65
CA LEU A 80 3.89 12.48 17.54
C LEU A 80 3.82 12.02 19.01
N ALA A 81 3.54 10.75 19.24
CA ALA A 81 3.53 10.10 20.55
C ALA A 81 4.85 10.25 21.33
N GLY A 82 5.99 10.38 20.63
CA GLY A 82 7.28 10.59 21.25
C GLY A 82 7.50 12.00 21.79
N ALA A 83 6.64 12.95 21.46
CA ALA A 83 6.76 14.35 21.90
C ALA A 83 6.16 14.57 23.30
N GLY A 84 5.16 13.77 23.71
CA GLY A 84 4.38 13.96 24.94
C GLY A 84 3.44 15.17 24.85
N TRP A 85 2.19 14.97 25.20
CA TRP A 85 1.15 16.00 25.24
C TRP A 85 0.29 15.80 26.49
N ASP A 86 -0.47 16.78 26.88
CA ASP A 86 -1.33 16.72 28.08
C ASP A 86 -2.26 15.49 28.11
N TRP A 87 -2.71 15.06 26.93
CA TRP A 87 -3.61 13.90 26.76
C TRP A 87 -2.91 12.60 26.36
N MET A 88 -1.60 12.63 26.18
CA MET A 88 -0.84 11.49 25.69
C MET A 88 0.44 11.32 26.50
N PRO A 89 0.64 10.17 27.16
CA PRO A 89 1.83 9.95 27.94
C PRO A 89 3.09 10.01 27.07
N TYR A 90 4.15 10.54 27.61
CA TYR A 90 5.46 10.53 26.98
C TYR A 90 5.96 9.08 26.85
N VAL A 91 6.34 8.70 25.64
CA VAL A 91 7.02 7.43 25.39
C VAL A 91 8.52 7.64 25.53
N PRO A 92 9.18 7.02 26.53
CA PRO A 92 10.60 7.17 26.74
C PRO A 92 11.42 6.66 25.55
N GLY A 93 12.49 7.34 25.23
CA GLY A 93 13.39 6.99 24.15
C GLY A 93 13.01 7.61 22.81
N ARG A 94 13.83 7.33 21.80
CA ARG A 94 13.63 7.82 20.44
C ARG A 94 13.12 6.70 19.56
N LEU A 95 11.95 6.90 18.99
CA LEU A 95 11.33 5.91 18.08
C LEU A 95 11.93 6.03 16.68
N ALA A 96 13.23 5.78 16.57
CA ALA A 96 13.97 5.81 15.32
C ALA A 96 14.41 4.39 14.94
N GLY A 97 14.39 4.08 13.66
CA GLY A 97 14.81 2.77 13.17
C GLY A 97 13.96 2.20 12.05
N ILE A 98 14.12 0.91 11.85
CA ILE A 98 13.30 0.12 10.93
C ILE A 98 12.14 -0.45 11.75
N THR A 99 10.92 -0.03 11.42
CA THR A 99 9.71 -0.40 12.18
C THR A 99 8.80 -1.36 11.41
N GLY A 100 9.11 -1.64 10.16
CA GLY A 100 8.43 -2.62 9.31
C GLY A 100 9.33 -3.77 8.89
N ASN A 101 8.87 -4.54 7.92
CA ASN A 101 9.64 -5.65 7.37
C ASN A 101 10.77 -5.14 6.48
N ALA A 102 11.88 -5.90 6.46
CA ALA A 102 12.94 -5.78 5.47
C ALA A 102 13.07 -7.10 4.73
N TYR A 103 12.99 -7.10 3.41
CA TYR A 103 12.98 -8.31 2.61
C TYR A 103 13.59 -8.11 1.22
N LEU A 104 14.13 -9.18 0.66
CA LEU A 104 14.62 -9.24 -0.70
C LEU A 104 13.56 -9.93 -1.58
N VAL A 105 13.23 -9.30 -2.71
CA VAL A 105 12.35 -9.87 -3.72
C VAL A 105 13.19 -10.24 -4.93
N VAL A 106 13.01 -11.45 -5.43
CA VAL A 106 13.65 -11.93 -6.67
C VAL A 106 12.55 -12.16 -7.69
N THR A 107 12.68 -11.55 -8.85
CA THR A 107 11.73 -11.63 -9.95
C THR A 107 12.46 -11.89 -11.26
N GLY A 108 11.73 -12.16 -12.33
CA GLY A 108 12.25 -12.03 -13.70
C GLY A 108 12.36 -10.55 -14.10
N ASP A 109 12.58 -10.32 -15.39
CA ASP A 109 12.76 -8.98 -15.97
C ASP A 109 11.49 -8.12 -15.89
N VAL A 110 10.32 -8.76 -15.83
CA VAL A 110 9.03 -8.07 -15.75
C VAL A 110 8.44 -8.23 -14.36
N VAL A 111 8.06 -7.12 -13.76
CA VAL A 111 7.60 -7.03 -12.36
C VAL A 111 6.26 -6.34 -12.29
N MET A 112 5.36 -6.86 -11.46
CA MET A 112 4.11 -6.19 -11.09
C MET A 112 4.34 -5.28 -9.89
N GLU A 113 3.90 -4.02 -10.00
CA GLU A 113 4.00 -3.03 -8.94
C GLU A 113 2.60 -2.54 -8.57
N ASP A 114 2.40 -2.29 -7.27
CA ASP A 114 1.18 -1.73 -6.70
C ASP A 114 -0.12 -2.39 -7.20
N PRO A 115 -0.23 -3.73 -7.12
CA PRO A 115 -1.44 -4.43 -7.52
C PRO A 115 -2.60 -4.06 -6.60
N TRP A 116 -3.76 -3.80 -7.18
CA TRP A 116 -4.93 -3.37 -6.46
C TRP A 116 -6.21 -3.99 -7.02
N VAL A 117 -7.05 -4.52 -6.12
CA VAL A 117 -8.40 -4.98 -6.43
C VAL A 117 -9.38 -3.99 -5.84
N ARG A 118 -10.22 -3.44 -6.68
CA ARG A 118 -11.30 -2.52 -6.31
C ARG A 118 -12.65 -3.18 -6.52
N SER A 119 -13.59 -2.93 -5.62
CA SER A 119 -14.97 -3.37 -5.74
C SER A 119 -15.92 -2.18 -5.85
N GLU A 120 -16.86 -2.28 -6.77
CA GLU A 120 -18.05 -1.45 -6.80
C GLU A 120 -19.25 -2.33 -6.43
N LEU A 121 -20.19 -1.75 -5.68
CA LEU A 121 -21.41 -2.42 -5.26
C LEU A 121 -22.61 -1.68 -5.84
N PRO A 122 -23.07 -2.04 -7.05
CA PRO A 122 -24.32 -1.53 -7.58
C PRO A 122 -25.51 -1.87 -6.68
N THR A 123 -25.50 -3.07 -6.12
CA THR A 123 -26.45 -3.55 -5.10
C THR A 123 -25.71 -4.42 -4.08
N LEU A 124 -26.35 -4.73 -2.94
CA LEU A 124 -25.78 -5.66 -1.96
C LEU A 124 -25.64 -7.09 -2.48
N GLN A 125 -26.40 -7.45 -3.52
CA GLN A 125 -26.40 -8.77 -4.14
C GLN A 125 -25.44 -8.86 -5.32
N LYS A 126 -24.80 -7.75 -5.72
CA LYS A 126 -23.94 -7.73 -6.90
C LYS A 126 -22.73 -6.84 -6.68
N ALA A 127 -21.54 -7.41 -6.88
CA ALA A 127 -20.29 -6.66 -6.90
C ALA A 127 -19.65 -6.72 -8.28
N GLU A 128 -19.03 -5.61 -8.67
CA GLU A 128 -18.22 -5.50 -9.87
C GLU A 128 -16.78 -5.25 -9.45
N LEU A 129 -15.90 -6.17 -9.81
CA LEU A 129 -14.49 -6.11 -9.45
C LEU A 129 -13.68 -5.51 -10.59
N SER A 130 -12.64 -4.78 -10.22
CA SER A 130 -11.59 -4.36 -11.15
C SER A 130 -10.23 -4.64 -10.54
N VAL A 131 -9.30 -5.08 -11.37
CA VAL A 131 -7.92 -5.40 -10.97
C VAL A 131 -6.99 -4.50 -11.76
N SER A 132 -6.07 -3.85 -11.08
CA SER A 132 -5.07 -3.01 -11.74
C SER A 132 -3.70 -3.21 -11.12
N THR A 133 -2.66 -3.07 -11.95
CA THR A 133 -1.26 -3.13 -11.54
C THR A 133 -0.39 -2.39 -12.54
N ASP A 134 0.73 -1.88 -12.11
CA ASP A 134 1.75 -1.34 -12.99
C ASP A 134 2.72 -2.46 -13.36
N ILE A 135 2.98 -2.64 -14.65
CA ILE A 135 3.88 -3.65 -15.19
C ILE A 135 5.17 -2.96 -15.62
N ARG A 136 6.25 -3.21 -14.90
CA ARG A 136 7.57 -2.66 -15.22
C ARG A 136 8.41 -3.71 -15.92
N ASN A 137 8.90 -3.36 -17.10
CA ASN A 137 9.88 -4.16 -17.84
C ASN A 137 11.29 -3.60 -17.61
N ALA A 138 12.12 -4.33 -16.88
CA ALA A 138 13.50 -3.94 -16.58
C ALA A 138 14.49 -4.31 -17.67
N SER A 139 14.08 -5.11 -18.68
CA SER A 139 14.94 -5.45 -19.83
C SER A 139 15.02 -4.29 -20.83
N SER A 140 15.98 -4.36 -21.74
CA SER A 140 16.13 -3.37 -22.81
C SER A 140 15.21 -3.60 -24.02
N SER A 141 14.53 -4.74 -24.10
CA SER A 141 13.68 -5.13 -25.23
C SER A 141 12.20 -5.17 -24.84
N PRO A 142 11.27 -4.93 -25.77
CA PRO A 142 9.84 -5.10 -25.53
C PRO A 142 9.51 -6.54 -25.11
N LYS A 143 8.52 -6.70 -24.26
CA LYS A 143 8.02 -8.00 -23.82
C LYS A 143 6.50 -8.10 -24.00
N GLU A 144 6.07 -9.25 -24.51
CA GLU A 144 4.67 -9.65 -24.43
C GLU A 144 4.44 -10.33 -23.08
N VAL A 145 3.55 -9.77 -22.31
CA VAL A 145 3.34 -10.14 -20.90
C VAL A 145 1.93 -10.65 -20.73
N VAL A 146 1.78 -11.84 -20.17
CA VAL A 146 0.48 -12.41 -19.77
C VAL A 146 0.34 -12.20 -18.28
N VAL A 147 -0.70 -11.46 -17.87
CA VAL A 147 -1.08 -11.33 -16.48
C VAL A 147 -2.34 -12.16 -16.24
N SER A 148 -2.22 -13.20 -15.45
CA SER A 148 -3.33 -14.04 -15.02
C SER A 148 -3.62 -13.86 -13.54
N GLY A 149 -4.87 -14.03 -13.14
CA GLY A 149 -5.29 -13.93 -11.76
C GLY A 149 -6.35 -14.94 -11.37
N VAL A 150 -6.34 -15.27 -10.08
CA VAL A 150 -7.38 -16.10 -9.45
C VAL A 150 -7.81 -15.43 -8.15
N ILE A 151 -9.13 -15.25 -7.99
CA ILE A 151 -9.71 -14.71 -6.76
C ILE A 151 -10.45 -15.83 -6.02
N GLN A 152 -10.13 -15.95 -4.73
CA GLN A 152 -10.76 -16.87 -3.80
C GLN A 152 -11.43 -16.11 -2.63
N PRO A 153 -12.56 -16.60 -2.11
CA PRO A 153 -13.37 -17.73 -2.60
C PRO A 153 -14.10 -17.37 -3.91
N GLY A 154 -14.55 -18.37 -4.60
CA GLY A 154 -15.32 -18.24 -5.85
C GLY A 154 -14.58 -18.72 -7.09
N ASN A 155 -13.26 -18.97 -6.98
CA ASN A 155 -12.41 -19.45 -8.07
C ASN A 155 -12.53 -18.60 -9.36
N ILE A 156 -12.64 -17.27 -9.18
CA ILE A 156 -12.79 -16.33 -10.29
C ILE A 156 -11.44 -16.19 -10.97
N SER A 157 -11.33 -16.70 -12.19
CA SER A 157 -10.09 -16.65 -12.96
C SER A 157 -10.20 -15.66 -14.11
N PHE A 158 -9.09 -15.00 -14.41
CA PHE A 158 -8.99 -14.04 -15.51
C PHE A 158 -7.55 -13.97 -16.06
N SER A 159 -7.43 -13.49 -17.27
CA SER A 159 -6.13 -13.27 -17.92
C SER A 159 -6.25 -12.12 -18.91
N LYS A 160 -5.18 -11.34 -19.04
CA LYS A 160 -5.05 -10.28 -20.04
C LYS A 160 -3.59 -10.11 -20.45
N ASP A 161 -3.42 -9.93 -21.75
CA ASP A 161 -2.11 -9.70 -22.33
C ASP A 161 -1.82 -8.21 -22.43
N ILE A 162 -0.57 -7.85 -22.25
CA ILE A 162 -0.08 -6.48 -22.41
C ILE A 162 1.35 -6.49 -22.96
N ARG A 163 1.62 -5.64 -23.95
CA ARG A 163 2.95 -5.36 -24.45
C ARG A 163 3.57 -4.22 -23.64
N VAL A 164 4.79 -4.43 -23.16
CA VAL A 164 5.53 -3.44 -22.38
C VAL A 164 6.90 -3.20 -23.00
N GLU A 165 7.16 -1.97 -23.41
CA GLU A 165 8.42 -1.56 -24.02
C GLU A 165 9.58 -1.68 -23.02
N GLY A 166 10.80 -1.89 -23.55
CA GLY A 166 11.99 -2.06 -22.72
C GLY A 166 12.29 -0.83 -21.85
N GLY A 167 12.61 -1.05 -20.58
CA GLY A 167 12.91 0.02 -19.63
C GLY A 167 11.72 0.88 -19.23
N THR A 168 10.48 0.48 -19.57
CA THR A 168 9.28 1.28 -19.29
C THR A 168 8.33 0.58 -18.31
N THR A 169 7.32 1.32 -17.89
CA THR A 169 6.20 0.83 -17.08
C THR A 169 4.89 1.12 -17.80
N ALA A 170 4.01 0.11 -17.87
CA ALA A 170 2.67 0.24 -18.44
C ALA A 170 1.61 -0.12 -17.41
N ARG A 171 0.51 0.63 -17.38
CA ARG A 171 -0.63 0.34 -16.50
C ARG A 171 -1.53 -0.71 -17.12
N LEU A 172 -1.74 -1.80 -16.40
CA LEU A 172 -2.77 -2.80 -16.72
C LEU A 172 -4.02 -2.54 -15.87
N SER A 173 -5.17 -2.59 -16.51
CA SER A 173 -6.47 -2.58 -15.85
C SER A 173 -7.37 -3.62 -16.49
N ILE A 174 -8.05 -4.40 -15.66
CA ILE A 174 -8.98 -5.47 -16.05
C ILE A 174 -10.27 -5.24 -15.26
N ASN A 175 -11.39 -5.20 -15.94
CA ASN A 175 -12.69 -4.96 -15.34
C ASN A 175 -13.75 -5.91 -15.92
N LYS A 176 -15.01 -5.71 -15.55
CA LYS A 176 -16.14 -6.52 -16.02
C LYS A 176 -16.33 -6.51 -17.54
N ASP A 177 -15.94 -5.42 -18.21
CA ASP A 177 -16.10 -5.29 -19.66
C ASP A 177 -15.04 -6.11 -20.41
N ASP A 178 -13.88 -6.32 -19.78
CA ASP A 178 -12.86 -7.24 -20.25
C ASP A 178 -13.22 -8.70 -19.92
N ILE A 179 -13.69 -8.96 -18.70
CA ILE A 179 -13.86 -10.31 -18.11
C ILE A 179 -15.18 -10.36 -17.32
N ALA A 180 -16.19 -11.03 -17.87
CA ALA A 180 -17.52 -11.11 -17.24
C ALA A 180 -17.51 -11.76 -15.85
N GLN A 181 -16.56 -12.66 -15.59
CA GLN A 181 -16.40 -13.34 -14.29
C GLN A 181 -16.03 -12.39 -13.14
N LEU A 182 -15.60 -11.16 -13.43
CA LEU A 182 -15.38 -10.14 -12.41
C LEU A 182 -16.66 -9.52 -11.87
N VAL A 183 -17.81 -9.93 -12.39
CA VAL A 183 -19.12 -9.68 -11.76
C VAL A 183 -19.42 -10.82 -10.80
N VAL A 184 -19.57 -10.48 -9.53
CA VAL A 184 -19.81 -11.45 -8.45
C VAL A 184 -21.23 -11.28 -7.95
N ASP A 185 -22.04 -12.33 -8.14
CA ASP A 185 -23.39 -12.40 -7.60
C ASP A 185 -23.35 -12.89 -6.14
N HIS A 186 -24.17 -12.30 -5.30
CA HIS A 186 -24.25 -12.58 -3.85
C HIS A 186 -22.88 -12.61 -3.18
N PRO A 187 -22.10 -11.50 -3.27
CA PRO A 187 -20.75 -11.46 -2.70
C PRO A 187 -20.80 -11.58 -1.18
N ARG A 188 -19.76 -12.20 -0.60
CA ARG A 188 -19.53 -12.16 0.83
C ARG A 188 -18.98 -10.77 1.19
N LEU A 189 -19.83 -9.91 1.71
CA LEU A 189 -19.47 -8.53 2.05
C LEU A 189 -18.55 -8.48 3.27
N TRP A 190 -17.62 -7.56 3.24
CA TRP A 190 -16.81 -7.20 4.39
C TRP A 190 -17.55 -6.16 5.25
N TRP A 191 -17.68 -6.45 6.52
CA TRP A 191 -18.28 -5.56 7.50
C TRP A 191 -17.29 -5.12 8.56
N PRO A 192 -17.39 -3.89 9.08
CA PRO A 192 -16.62 -3.48 10.25
C PRO A 192 -17.08 -4.23 11.50
N ASN A 193 -16.24 -4.21 12.51
CA ASN A 193 -16.52 -4.87 13.78
C ASN A 193 -17.87 -4.41 14.38
N GLY A 194 -18.68 -5.35 14.80
CA GLY A 194 -20.01 -5.10 15.37
C GLY A 194 -21.16 -4.98 14.34
N TYR A 195 -20.87 -5.04 13.02
CA TYR A 195 -21.88 -4.89 11.97
C TYR A 195 -22.05 -6.12 11.07
N GLY A 196 -21.21 -7.09 11.21
CA GLY A 196 -21.26 -8.35 10.46
C GLY A 196 -19.88 -9.00 10.35
N ASP A 197 -19.77 -9.97 9.46
CA ASP A 197 -18.53 -10.74 9.27
C ASP A 197 -17.52 -9.95 8.44
N PRO A 198 -16.25 -9.90 8.84
CA PRO A 198 -15.18 -9.25 8.08
C PRO A 198 -14.67 -10.17 6.96
N ASN A 199 -15.56 -10.56 6.03
CA ASN A 199 -15.22 -11.49 4.96
C ASN A 199 -14.14 -10.92 4.04
N LEU A 200 -13.13 -11.73 3.76
CA LEU A 200 -12.01 -11.38 2.91
C LEU A 200 -11.91 -12.33 1.71
N TYR A 201 -11.40 -11.78 0.64
CA TYR A 201 -11.02 -12.47 -0.58
C TYR A 201 -9.50 -12.37 -0.76
N THR A 202 -8.92 -13.35 -1.40
CA THR A 202 -7.50 -13.34 -1.80
C THR A 202 -7.42 -13.34 -3.31
N CYS A 203 -6.65 -12.42 -3.87
CA CYS A 203 -6.33 -12.37 -5.29
C CYS A 203 -4.86 -12.73 -5.48
N LYS A 204 -4.59 -13.79 -6.23
CA LYS A 204 -3.25 -14.17 -6.64
C LYS A 204 -3.07 -13.79 -8.10
N LEU A 205 -2.12 -12.91 -8.38
CA LEU A 205 -1.71 -12.50 -9.72
C LEU A 205 -0.40 -13.18 -10.10
N THR A 206 -0.32 -13.64 -11.34
CA THR A 206 0.88 -14.22 -11.94
C THR A 206 1.20 -13.46 -13.21
N CYS A 207 2.41 -12.96 -13.31
CA CYS A 207 2.96 -12.31 -14.50
C CYS A 207 3.90 -13.29 -15.21
N SER A 208 3.66 -13.55 -16.48
CA SER A 208 4.46 -14.49 -17.28
C SER A 208 4.95 -13.85 -18.58
N VAL A 209 6.16 -14.22 -18.98
CA VAL A 209 6.80 -13.82 -20.25
C VAL A 209 7.31 -15.08 -20.91
N ASP A 210 6.99 -15.28 -22.19
CA ASP A 210 7.39 -16.47 -22.96
C ASP A 210 7.04 -17.79 -22.24
N GLY A 211 5.86 -17.84 -21.60
CA GLY A 211 5.36 -18.99 -20.84
C GLY A 211 6.07 -19.24 -19.50
N LYS A 212 7.02 -18.41 -19.12
CA LYS A 212 7.72 -18.51 -17.83
C LYS A 212 7.23 -17.46 -16.86
N VAL A 213 7.00 -17.88 -15.62
CA VAL A 213 6.61 -16.95 -14.52
C VAL A 213 7.75 -15.98 -14.23
N SER A 214 7.45 -14.69 -14.32
CA SER A 214 8.37 -13.59 -14.01
C SER A 214 8.14 -13.03 -12.60
N ASP A 215 6.88 -12.85 -12.20
CA ASP A 215 6.52 -12.31 -10.88
C ASP A 215 5.17 -12.89 -10.41
N VAL A 216 5.00 -12.99 -9.10
CA VAL A 216 3.75 -13.42 -8.46
C VAL A 216 3.45 -12.46 -7.31
N LYS A 217 2.21 -11.98 -7.26
CA LYS A 217 1.70 -11.15 -6.16
C LYS A 217 0.43 -11.77 -5.58
N GLU A 218 0.31 -11.66 -4.28
CA GLU A 218 -0.90 -12.06 -3.58
C GLU A 218 -1.37 -10.89 -2.72
N MET A 219 -2.65 -10.60 -2.76
CA MET A 219 -3.28 -9.54 -1.99
C MET A 219 -4.62 -9.97 -1.44
N THR A 220 -4.93 -9.47 -0.26
CA THR A 220 -6.22 -9.70 0.41
C THR A 220 -7.06 -8.43 0.33
N PHE A 221 -8.35 -8.58 0.03
CA PHE A 221 -9.27 -7.46 -0.05
C PHE A 221 -10.66 -7.84 0.48
N GLY A 222 -11.44 -6.83 0.87
CA GLY A 222 -12.86 -6.98 1.24
C GLY A 222 -13.76 -6.31 0.22
N ILE A 223 -14.87 -6.95 -0.11
CA ILE A 223 -15.91 -6.34 -0.96
C ILE A 223 -16.77 -5.44 -0.09
N LYS A 224 -16.64 -4.13 -0.30
CA LYS A 224 -17.31 -3.09 0.46
C LYS A 224 -17.43 -1.81 -0.36
N LYS A 225 -18.33 -0.94 0.04
CA LYS A 225 -18.45 0.41 -0.50
C LYS A 225 -18.58 1.43 0.62
N TYR A 226 -17.89 2.54 0.49
CA TYR A 226 -18.00 3.68 1.37
C TYR A 226 -18.51 4.89 0.60
N GLU A 227 -19.43 5.62 1.19
CA GLU A 227 -19.88 6.90 0.67
C GLU A 227 -19.77 7.99 1.73
N TYR A 228 -19.42 9.18 1.28
CA TYR A 228 -19.44 10.38 2.10
C TYR A 228 -20.58 11.26 1.61
N LYS A 229 -21.48 11.64 2.51
CA LYS A 229 -22.58 12.56 2.19
C LYS A 229 -22.60 13.67 3.22
N MET A 230 -22.86 14.89 2.74
CA MET A 230 -23.21 16.00 3.61
C MET A 230 -24.67 15.82 4.00
N VAL A 231 -24.92 15.82 5.29
CA VAL A 231 -26.28 15.78 5.85
C VAL A 231 -26.44 16.98 6.76
N ASP A 232 -27.59 17.61 6.71
CA ASP A 232 -27.95 18.66 7.64
C ASP A 232 -28.14 18.02 9.03
N ASN A 233 -27.50 18.61 10.02
CA ASN A 233 -27.68 18.18 11.38
C ASN A 233 -28.79 19.00 12.08
N VAL A 234 -29.19 18.54 13.26
CA VAL A 234 -30.24 19.16 14.07
C VAL A 234 -29.91 20.60 14.50
N VAL A 235 -28.68 21.04 14.37
CA VAL A 235 -28.19 22.38 14.76
C VAL A 235 -28.05 23.30 13.56
N GLY A 236 -28.39 22.83 12.34
CA GLY A 236 -28.36 23.64 11.12
C GLY A 236 -26.99 23.77 10.46
N TYR A 237 -25.98 23.01 10.90
CA TYR A 237 -24.68 22.93 10.24
C TYR A 237 -24.56 21.65 9.44
N PRO A 238 -24.06 21.69 8.18
CA PRO A 238 -23.82 20.49 7.42
C PRO A 238 -22.71 19.66 8.07
N VAL A 239 -22.97 18.38 8.24
CA VAL A 239 -22.03 17.42 8.82
C VAL A 239 -21.64 16.40 7.75
N LEU A 240 -20.34 16.21 7.56
CA LEU A 240 -19.84 15.13 6.72
C LEU A 240 -20.08 13.80 7.43
N THR A 241 -20.97 13.00 6.87
CA THR A 241 -21.31 11.69 7.41
C THR A 241 -20.71 10.60 6.54
N PHE A 242 -20.13 9.62 7.21
CA PHE A 242 -19.55 8.44 6.59
C PHE A 242 -20.59 7.34 6.51
N PHE A 243 -20.92 6.89 5.30
CA PHE A 243 -21.81 5.77 5.06
C PHE A 243 -21.04 4.55 4.58
N ILE A 244 -21.26 3.42 5.22
CA ILE A 244 -20.88 2.11 4.69
C ILE A 244 -22.11 1.58 4.00
N LEU A 245 -22.07 1.36 2.72
CA LEU A 245 -23.24 1.11 1.86
C LEU A 245 -23.90 -0.24 2.08
N SER A 246 -23.41 -1.00 2.98
CA SER A 246 -24.07 -2.18 3.48
C SER A 246 -24.99 -1.89 4.67
N LEU A 247 -25.01 -0.65 5.18
CA LEU A 247 -25.85 -0.24 6.29
C LEU A 247 -26.95 0.69 5.78
N ILE A 248 -28.10 0.12 5.58
CA ILE A 248 -29.35 0.84 5.52
C ILE A 248 -29.51 1.53 6.88
N HIS A 249 -29.44 2.86 6.87
CA HIS A 249 -29.76 3.72 8.01
C HIS A 249 -29.17 3.35 9.38
N ILE A 250 -27.91 3.75 9.61
CA ILE A 250 -27.60 4.27 10.92
C ILE A 250 -27.86 5.77 10.87
N SER A 251 -29.10 6.13 10.80
CA SER A 251 -29.56 7.47 11.07
C SER A 251 -30.30 7.42 12.40
N GLU A 252 -29.53 7.45 13.47
CA GLU A 252 -29.90 8.27 14.64
C GLU A 252 -28.59 8.58 15.33
N PRO A 253 -28.15 9.85 15.35
CA PRO A 253 -27.21 10.25 16.35
C PRO A 253 -27.91 9.96 17.68
N THR A 254 -27.45 8.94 18.41
CA THR A 254 -27.77 8.81 19.80
C THR A 254 -27.54 10.17 20.42
N ARG A 255 -28.62 10.86 20.80
CA ARG A 255 -28.53 12.11 21.53
C ARG A 255 -27.54 11.89 22.67
N PRO A 256 -26.53 12.74 22.85
CA PRO A 256 -25.77 12.71 24.08
C PRO A 256 -26.80 12.93 25.19
N ARG A 257 -26.96 11.95 26.05
CA ARG A 257 -27.65 12.21 27.31
C ARG A 257 -26.78 13.23 28.01
N LEU A 258 -27.27 14.46 28.09
CA LEU A 258 -26.77 15.45 29.02
C LEU A 258 -27.04 14.86 30.43
N ILE A 259 -25.95 14.55 31.13
CA ILE A 259 -25.94 14.32 32.55
C ILE A 259 -25.72 15.69 33.21
#